data_f14a9bd2fef02a36742b13b5b738c80b
#
_entry.id   f14a9bd2fef02a36742b13b5b738c80b
#
_cell.length_a   1.000
_cell.length_b   1.000
_cell.length_c   1.000
_cell.angle_alpha   90.00
_cell.angle_beta   90.00
_cell.angle_gamma   90.00
#
_symmetry.space_group_name_H-M   'P 1'
#
loop_
_entity.id
_entity.type
_entity.pdbx_description
1 polymer ?
#
loop_
_entity_poly.entity_id
_entity_poly.type
_entity_poly.pdbx_seq_one_letter_code
_entity_poly.pdbx_strand_id
1 'polypeptide(L)'
;MKINFLGDSITEGACANHPECMYTYLTAKYFCAEECNFGKGGTRIAKQVKRTNNPDDDVFICRAEKMPTDADFTFVFGGTNDYGHGDAKLGAFEDRDDYTFYGAFHNLVAYMVATFGEKLCFILPQHNAVYIACKVV
;
A
#
# COMPACT_ATOMS: atom_id res chain seq x y z
N MET A 1 -3.91 -11.32 -19.02
CA MET A 1 -3.05 -10.85 -17.91
C MET A 1 -3.91 -10.06 -16.94
N LYS A 2 -3.66 -10.20 -15.64
CA LYS A 2 -4.37 -9.50 -14.56
C LYS A 2 -3.33 -8.85 -13.65
N ILE A 3 -3.54 -7.59 -13.26
CA ILE A 3 -2.61 -6.84 -12.42
C ILE A 3 -3.35 -6.28 -11.20
N ASN A 4 -2.88 -6.63 -10.01
CA ASN A 4 -3.34 -6.06 -8.76
C ASN A 4 -2.56 -4.78 -8.41
N PHE A 5 -3.27 -3.78 -7.89
CA PHE A 5 -2.69 -2.56 -7.35
C PHE A 5 -3.24 -2.31 -5.95
N LEU A 6 -2.40 -2.44 -4.94
CA LEU A 6 -2.71 -2.11 -3.55
C LEU A 6 -2.08 -0.77 -3.20
N GLY A 7 -2.87 0.15 -2.64
CA GLY A 7 -2.32 1.45 -2.28
C GLY A 7 -3.30 2.38 -1.58
N ASP A 8 -2.88 3.62 -1.43
CA ASP A 8 -3.64 4.71 -0.83
C ASP A 8 -4.38 5.55 -1.89
N SER A 9 -4.55 6.85 -1.63
CA SER A 9 -5.23 7.79 -2.52
C SER A 9 -4.57 7.92 -3.90
N ILE A 10 -3.26 7.74 -4.00
CA ILE A 10 -2.55 7.82 -5.29
C ILE A 10 -2.97 6.64 -6.18
N THR A 11 -3.09 5.47 -5.60
CA THR A 11 -3.55 4.24 -6.29
C THR A 11 -5.04 4.30 -6.58
N GLU A 12 -5.86 4.87 -5.67
CA GLU A 12 -7.29 5.10 -5.91
C GLU A 12 -7.54 6.06 -7.08
N GLY A 13 -6.58 6.93 -7.38
CA GLY A 13 -6.66 7.90 -8.47
C GLY A 13 -6.93 9.32 -8.02
N ALA A 14 -6.68 9.67 -6.76
CA ALA A 14 -6.80 11.04 -6.27
C ALA A 14 -5.94 11.99 -7.14
N CYS A 15 -6.50 13.13 -7.48
CA CYS A 15 -5.91 14.13 -8.36
C CYS A 15 -5.71 13.71 -9.83
N ALA A 16 -6.16 12.53 -10.23
CA ALA A 16 -6.28 12.20 -11.64
C ALA A 16 -7.54 12.89 -12.20
N ASN A 17 -7.38 13.69 -13.24
CA ASN A 17 -8.51 14.40 -13.87
C ASN A 17 -9.51 13.44 -14.52
N HIS A 18 -9.03 12.28 -14.96
CA HIS A 18 -9.80 11.22 -15.60
C HIS A 18 -9.23 9.85 -15.22
N PRO A 19 -10.06 8.78 -15.19
CA PRO A 19 -9.58 7.43 -14.91
C PRO A 19 -8.42 6.98 -15.79
N GLU A 20 -8.43 7.35 -17.08
CA GLU A 20 -7.37 7.04 -18.02
C GLU A 20 -6.03 7.75 -17.76
N CYS A 21 -5.99 8.70 -16.82
CA CYS A 21 -4.77 9.35 -16.36
C CYS A 21 -4.16 8.69 -15.11
N MET A 22 -4.84 7.70 -14.54
CA MET A 22 -4.33 6.96 -13.39
C MET A 22 -3.15 6.07 -13.80
N TYR A 23 -2.13 6.00 -12.94
CA TYR A 23 -0.98 5.14 -13.23
C TYR A 23 -1.38 3.66 -13.31
N THR A 24 -2.36 3.23 -12.54
CA THR A 24 -2.90 1.87 -12.54
C THR A 24 -3.51 1.53 -13.90
N TYR A 25 -4.37 2.40 -14.41
CA TYR A 25 -4.97 2.27 -15.74
C TYR A 25 -3.91 2.25 -16.84
N LEU A 26 -2.97 3.20 -16.83
CA LEU A 26 -1.91 3.30 -17.83
C LEU A 26 -1.02 2.06 -17.85
N THR A 27 -0.68 1.54 -16.67
CA THR A 27 0.10 0.30 -16.53
C THR A 27 -0.68 -0.89 -17.07
N ALA A 28 -1.93 -1.07 -16.66
CA ALA A 28 -2.77 -2.16 -17.13
C ALA A 28 -2.98 -2.10 -18.66
N LYS A 29 -3.23 -0.90 -19.20
CA LYS A 29 -3.36 -0.67 -20.63
C LYS A 29 -2.09 -1.02 -21.40
N TYR A 30 -0.93 -0.60 -20.90
CA TYR A 30 0.37 -0.89 -21.53
C TYR A 30 0.60 -2.39 -21.68
N PHE A 31 0.24 -3.17 -20.67
CA PHE A 31 0.40 -4.63 -20.66
C PHE A 31 -0.81 -5.39 -21.25
N CYS A 32 -1.83 -4.70 -21.78
CA CYS A 32 -3.10 -5.31 -22.20
C CYS A 32 -3.71 -6.20 -21.11
N ALA A 33 -3.68 -5.73 -19.85
CA ALA A 33 -4.10 -6.46 -18.67
C ALA A 33 -5.43 -5.94 -18.10
N GLU A 34 -6.12 -6.80 -17.38
CA GLU A 34 -7.22 -6.43 -16.49
C GLU A 34 -6.65 -5.69 -15.28
N GLU A 35 -7.18 -4.50 -14.98
CA GLU A 35 -6.85 -3.71 -13.81
C GLU A 35 -7.68 -4.16 -12.60
N CYS A 36 -7.02 -4.54 -11.50
CA CYS A 36 -7.65 -4.80 -10.22
C CYS A 36 -7.13 -3.77 -9.20
N ASN A 37 -7.84 -2.64 -9.09
CA ASN A 37 -7.44 -1.52 -8.25
C ASN A 37 -8.02 -1.63 -6.83
N PHE A 38 -7.14 -1.77 -5.85
CA PHE A 38 -7.41 -1.81 -4.40
C PHE A 38 -6.86 -0.56 -3.69
N GLY A 39 -6.76 0.56 -4.40
CA GLY A 39 -6.46 1.86 -3.81
C GLY A 39 -7.61 2.36 -2.95
N LYS A 40 -7.29 3.00 -1.81
CA LYS A 40 -8.27 3.67 -0.94
C LYS A 40 -7.64 4.87 -0.25
N GLY A 41 -8.21 6.04 -0.47
CA GLY A 41 -7.71 7.31 0.06
C GLY A 41 -7.62 7.34 1.57
N GLY A 42 -6.55 7.97 2.08
CA GLY A 42 -6.31 8.12 3.51
C GLY A 42 -5.82 6.87 4.23
N THR A 43 -5.77 5.72 3.55
CA THR A 43 -5.42 4.45 4.20
C THR A 43 -3.93 4.31 4.47
N ARG A 44 -3.59 3.47 5.43
CA ARG A 44 -2.26 3.29 6.00
C ARG A 44 -1.87 1.82 6.03
N ILE A 45 -0.58 1.57 6.19
CA ILE A 45 -0.05 0.23 6.41
C ILE A 45 -0.30 -0.19 7.87
N ALA A 46 0.02 0.70 8.82
CA ALA A 46 -0.17 0.46 10.25
C ALA A 46 -1.61 0.77 10.72
N LYS A 47 -2.11 -0.04 11.64
CA LYS A 47 -3.36 0.24 12.36
C LYS A 47 -3.18 1.49 13.21
N GLN A 48 -4.22 2.32 13.23
CA GLN A 48 -4.21 3.55 14.02
C GLN A 48 -4.60 3.26 15.46
N VAL A 49 -3.96 3.96 16.40
CA VAL A 49 -4.28 3.88 17.83
C VAL A 49 -5.64 4.51 18.08
N LYS A 50 -5.93 5.63 17.44
CA LYS A 50 -7.26 6.24 17.44
C LYS A 50 -8.15 5.55 16.43
N ARG A 51 -9.15 4.84 16.90
CA ARG A 51 -10.07 4.10 16.05
C ARG A 51 -10.83 5.03 15.10
N THR A 52 -10.86 4.66 13.83
CA THR A 52 -11.80 5.21 12.86
C THR A 52 -13.14 4.48 12.91
N ASN A 53 -14.15 4.96 12.17
CA ASN A 53 -15.46 4.30 12.12
C ASN A 53 -15.38 2.91 11.47
N ASN A 54 -14.35 2.65 10.66
CA ASN A 54 -14.09 1.35 10.05
C ASN A 54 -12.58 1.09 9.98
N PRO A 55 -11.96 0.72 11.13
CA PRO A 55 -10.50 0.60 11.23
C PRO A 55 -9.91 -0.46 10.30
N ASP A 56 -10.65 -1.53 10.02
CA ASP A 56 -10.15 -2.64 9.19
C ASP A 56 -10.04 -2.27 7.70
N ASP A 57 -10.89 -1.33 7.24
CA ASP A 57 -10.82 -0.84 5.86
C ASP A 57 -9.69 0.17 5.63
N ASP A 58 -9.13 0.73 6.72
CA ASP A 58 -8.09 1.75 6.65
C ASP A 58 -6.66 1.18 6.55
N VAL A 59 -6.49 -0.12 6.68
CA VAL A 59 -5.17 -0.76 6.62
C VAL A 59 -4.99 -1.63 5.39
N PHE A 60 -3.77 -1.66 4.90
CA PHE A 60 -3.45 -2.35 3.64
C PHE A 60 -3.69 -3.85 3.71
N ILE A 61 -3.36 -4.51 4.82
CA ILE A 61 -3.46 -5.97 4.96
C ILE A 61 -4.90 -6.46 4.73
N CYS A 62 -5.91 -5.77 5.25
CA CYS A 62 -7.31 -6.17 5.09
C CYS A 62 -7.82 -6.12 3.64
N ARG A 63 -7.20 -5.28 2.80
CA ARG A 63 -7.49 -5.22 1.37
C ARG A 63 -6.63 -6.18 0.57
N ALA A 64 -5.39 -6.41 1.00
CA ALA A 64 -4.51 -7.40 0.42
C ALA A 64 -5.14 -8.80 0.43
N GLU A 65 -5.81 -9.15 1.53
CA GLU A 65 -6.51 -10.44 1.69
C GLU A 65 -7.72 -10.62 0.75
N LYS A 66 -8.24 -9.53 0.17
CA LYS A 66 -9.36 -9.54 -0.77
C LYS A 66 -8.90 -9.56 -2.24
N MET A 67 -7.60 -9.46 -2.49
CA MET A 67 -7.06 -9.39 -3.84
C MET A 67 -7.06 -10.75 -4.53
N PRO A 68 -7.31 -10.79 -5.86
CA PRO A 68 -7.18 -12.02 -6.64
C PRO A 68 -5.77 -12.61 -6.53
N THR A 69 -5.67 -13.87 -6.12
CA THR A 69 -4.39 -14.57 -5.98
C THR A 69 -3.86 -15.12 -7.31
N ASP A 70 -4.71 -15.12 -8.35
CA ASP A 70 -4.38 -15.54 -9.71
C ASP A 70 -3.80 -14.40 -10.58
N ALA A 71 -3.55 -13.23 -9.99
CA ALA A 71 -2.94 -12.13 -10.73
C ALA A 71 -1.53 -12.46 -11.23
N ASP A 72 -1.18 -11.91 -12.39
CA ASP A 72 0.13 -12.08 -13.02
C ASP A 72 1.18 -11.17 -12.38
N PHE A 73 0.76 -9.98 -11.92
CA PHE A 73 1.59 -9.04 -11.17
C PHE A 73 0.78 -8.37 -10.06
N THR A 74 1.48 -8.01 -9.00
CA THR A 74 0.91 -7.30 -7.85
C THR A 74 1.82 -6.16 -7.46
N PHE A 75 1.31 -4.93 -7.52
CA PHE A 75 2.01 -3.71 -7.11
C PHE A 75 1.47 -3.21 -5.77
N VAL A 76 2.37 -2.82 -4.88
CA VAL A 76 2.05 -2.20 -3.60
C VAL A 76 2.69 -0.82 -3.55
N PHE A 77 1.86 0.21 -3.36
CA PHE A 77 2.33 1.59 -3.28
C PHE A 77 1.69 2.32 -2.10
N GLY A 78 2.44 2.60 -1.05
CA GLY A 78 1.91 3.24 0.17
C GLY A 78 2.97 3.62 1.18
N GLY A 79 2.50 4.04 2.37
CA GLY A 79 3.34 4.54 3.46
C GLY A 79 3.33 6.07 3.58
N THR A 80 2.80 6.78 2.59
CA THR A 80 2.70 8.26 2.61
C THR A 80 1.81 8.73 3.76
N ASN A 81 0.67 8.07 3.97
CA ASN A 81 -0.27 8.43 5.04
C ASN A 81 0.23 8.01 6.42
N ASP A 82 0.97 6.92 6.53
CA ASP A 82 1.65 6.53 7.78
C ASP A 82 2.62 7.63 8.21
N TYR A 83 3.37 8.18 7.26
CA TYR A 83 4.30 9.27 7.51
C TYR A 83 3.58 10.59 7.84
N GLY A 84 2.61 11.00 7.01
CA GLY A 84 2.01 12.34 7.05
C GLY A 84 0.90 12.51 8.08
N HIS A 85 0.08 11.49 8.32
CA HIS A 85 -1.16 11.58 9.07
C HIS A 85 -1.39 10.43 10.05
N GLY A 86 -0.49 9.45 10.09
CA GLY A 86 -0.59 8.31 10.98
C GLY A 86 -0.32 8.68 12.43
N ASP A 87 -1.02 8.02 13.36
CA ASP A 87 -0.76 8.09 14.80
C ASP A 87 -0.02 6.84 15.32
N ALA A 88 0.22 5.87 14.45
CA ALA A 88 1.08 4.73 14.74
C ALA A 88 2.53 5.17 14.86
N LYS A 89 3.23 4.62 15.86
CA LYS A 89 4.67 4.87 16.02
C LYS A 89 5.45 4.18 14.91
N LEU A 90 6.66 4.69 14.60
CA LEU A 90 7.57 3.99 13.70
C LEU A 90 7.88 2.58 14.20
N GLY A 91 8.12 2.44 15.51
CA GLY A 91 8.49 1.18 16.14
C GLY A 91 9.94 0.79 15.94
N ALA A 92 10.29 -0.42 16.36
CA ALA A 92 11.58 -1.04 16.11
C ALA A 92 11.49 -2.00 14.92
N PHE A 93 12.62 -2.27 14.28
CA PHE A 93 12.66 -3.18 13.12
C PHE A 93 12.19 -4.60 13.45
N GLU A 94 12.35 -5.01 14.71
CA GLU A 94 11.95 -6.31 15.24
C GLU A 94 10.47 -6.42 15.59
N ASP A 95 9.72 -5.30 15.59
CA ASP A 95 8.29 -5.30 15.90
C ASP A 95 7.51 -6.17 14.92
N ARG A 96 6.46 -6.80 15.45
CA ARG A 96 5.55 -7.68 14.69
C ARG A 96 4.08 -7.39 14.99
N ASP A 97 3.80 -6.33 15.75
CA ASP A 97 2.43 -5.87 16.00
C ASP A 97 1.94 -4.95 14.88
N ASP A 98 0.64 -4.82 14.73
CA ASP A 98 0.03 -4.02 13.66
C ASP A 98 -0.07 -2.52 14.00
N TYR A 99 0.30 -2.09 15.21
CA TYR A 99 0.17 -0.72 15.68
C TYR A 99 1.48 0.08 15.61
N THR A 100 2.55 -0.54 15.15
CA THR A 100 3.78 0.14 14.74
C THR A 100 3.97 0.01 13.24
N PHE A 101 4.62 1.01 12.61
CA PHE A 101 4.84 0.96 11.17
C PHE A 101 5.69 -0.24 10.75
N TYR A 102 6.80 -0.48 11.45
CA TYR A 102 7.65 -1.64 11.14
C TYR A 102 6.94 -2.97 11.33
N GLY A 103 6.19 -3.12 12.43
CA GLY A 103 5.46 -4.36 12.68
C GLY A 103 4.40 -4.64 11.61
N ALA A 104 3.56 -3.65 11.31
CA ALA A 104 2.53 -3.76 10.27
C ALA A 104 3.14 -3.98 8.88
N PHE A 105 4.25 -3.29 8.56
CA PHE A 105 4.95 -3.47 7.29
C PHE A 105 5.53 -4.88 7.16
N HIS A 106 6.12 -5.43 8.23
CA HIS A 106 6.57 -6.82 8.25
C HIS A 106 5.44 -7.80 7.98
N ASN A 107 4.28 -7.62 8.65
CA ASN A 107 3.12 -8.49 8.48
C ASN A 107 2.59 -8.41 7.05
N LEU A 108 2.48 -7.20 6.50
CA LEU A 108 2.07 -6.99 5.11
C LEU A 108 3.04 -7.67 4.13
N VAL A 109 4.35 -7.43 4.27
CA VAL A 109 5.36 -8.03 3.38
C VAL A 109 5.34 -9.55 3.48
N ALA A 110 5.27 -10.10 4.69
CA ALA A 110 5.20 -11.55 4.88
C ALA A 110 3.99 -12.17 4.17
N TYR A 111 2.82 -11.57 4.33
CA TYR A 111 1.60 -12.01 3.65
C TYR A 111 1.75 -11.91 2.12
N MET A 112 2.20 -10.75 1.62
CA MET A 112 2.31 -10.48 0.19
C MET A 112 3.31 -11.42 -0.50
N VAL A 113 4.47 -11.65 0.14
CA VAL A 113 5.49 -12.58 -0.39
C VAL A 113 4.98 -14.01 -0.39
N ALA A 114 4.30 -14.45 0.69
CA ALA A 114 3.73 -15.78 0.76
C ALA A 114 2.64 -16.02 -0.29
N THR A 115 1.87 -14.97 -0.64
CA THR A 115 0.73 -15.07 -1.54
C THR A 115 1.12 -14.89 -3.01
N PHE A 116 1.98 -13.92 -3.31
CA PHE A 116 2.27 -13.48 -4.69
C PHE A 116 3.71 -13.81 -5.16
N GLY A 117 4.62 -14.07 -4.23
CA GLY A 117 5.98 -14.50 -4.55
C GLY A 117 6.73 -13.55 -5.50
N GLU A 118 7.27 -14.09 -6.58
CA GLU A 118 8.06 -13.34 -7.58
C GLU A 118 7.24 -12.34 -8.40
N LYS A 119 5.92 -12.39 -8.33
CA LYS A 119 5.02 -11.46 -9.03
C LYS A 119 4.80 -10.14 -8.29
N LEU A 120 5.42 -9.98 -7.13
CA LEU A 120 5.26 -8.84 -6.23
C LEU A 120 6.27 -7.73 -6.51
N CYS A 121 5.77 -6.49 -6.55
CA CYS A 121 6.59 -5.29 -6.69
C CYS A 121 6.14 -4.22 -5.69
N PHE A 122 7.06 -3.73 -4.86
CA PHE A 122 6.84 -2.56 -4.01
C PHE A 122 7.33 -1.30 -4.72
N ILE A 123 6.43 -0.32 -4.83
CA ILE A 123 6.76 1.02 -5.31
C ILE A 123 7.03 1.88 -4.07
N LEU A 124 8.25 2.37 -3.95
CA LEU A 124 8.62 3.26 -2.85
C LEU A 124 8.11 4.67 -3.13
N PRO A 125 7.41 5.32 -2.18
CA PRO A 125 7.00 6.70 -2.34
C PRO A 125 8.24 7.60 -2.47
N GLN A 126 8.18 8.53 -3.43
CA GLN A 126 9.22 9.54 -3.57
C GLN A 126 9.03 10.61 -2.49
N HIS A 127 9.82 10.53 -1.43
CA HIS A 127 9.95 11.60 -0.46
C HIS A 127 11.21 12.43 -0.77
N ASN A 128 11.14 13.72 -0.48
CA ASN A 128 12.33 14.56 -0.53
C ASN A 128 13.41 13.92 0.37
N ALA A 129 14.60 13.69 -0.16
CA ALA A 129 15.69 12.96 0.49
C ALA A 129 16.02 13.46 1.92
N VAL A 130 15.77 14.74 2.19
CA VAL A 130 15.92 15.36 3.52
C VAL A 130 14.92 14.77 4.54
N TYR A 131 13.72 14.39 4.10
CA TYR A 131 12.69 13.85 4.98
C TYR A 131 12.94 12.37 5.33
N ILE A 132 13.50 11.62 4.43
CA ILE A 132 13.84 10.20 4.67
C ILE A 132 14.99 10.11 5.69
N ALA A 133 16.00 10.97 5.56
CA ALA A 133 17.14 11.00 6.47
C ALA A 133 16.76 11.34 7.93
N CYS A 134 15.68 12.10 8.15
CA CYS A 134 15.27 12.49 9.49
C CYS A 134 14.41 11.45 10.24
N LYS A 135 13.94 10.38 9.58
CA LYS A 135 13.10 9.36 10.23
C LYS A 135 13.67 7.94 10.19
N VAL A 136 14.77 7.72 9.47
CA VAL A 136 15.47 6.43 9.40
C VAL A 136 16.71 6.40 10.32
N VAL A 137 16.97 7.50 11.05
CA VAL A 137 18.04 7.59 12.06
C VAL A 137 17.48 7.52 13.46
#